data_6dd00a4ba20978688127c1e40193cee4
#
_entry.id   6dd00a4ba20978688127c1e40193cee4
#
_cell.length_a   1.000
_cell.length_b   1.000
_cell.length_c   1.000
_cell.angle_alpha   90.00
_cell.angle_beta   90.00
_cell.angle_gamma   90.00
#
_symmetry.space_group_name_H-M   'P 1'
#
loop_
_entity.id
_entity.type
_entity.pdbx_description
1 polymer ?
#
loop_
_entity_poly.entity_id
_entity_poly.type
_entity_poly.pdbx_seq_one_letter_code
_entity_poly.pdbx_strand_id
1 'polypeptide(L)'
;AYQLVAQCPEESLKEVLDLFTATALEIGEGQQYDVDFENRMDVKAEEYVEMIRLKTSVLLACAMKMGAMQAGAPAEDCELLYRFGESIGLAFQLQDDMLDVYGDFETFGKRIGGDILCNKKTYLLIKALEGADENQHSQLVKWIEAEEYDPEEKVAAVTSLYNEIGVRQICEDLVNKYFD
;
A
#
# COMPACT_ATOMS: atom_id res chain seq x y z
N ALA A 1 20.52 -4.10 -9.43
CA ALA A 1 20.52 -4.26 -7.97
C ALA A 1 21.58 -5.28 -7.52
N TYR A 2 21.55 -6.56 -7.93
CA TYR A 2 22.52 -7.60 -7.50
C TYR A 2 23.98 -7.24 -7.78
N GLN A 3 24.28 -6.56 -8.89
CA GLN A 3 25.65 -6.08 -9.18
C GLN A 3 26.19 -5.09 -8.15
N LEU A 4 25.33 -4.30 -7.51
CA LEU A 4 25.71 -3.39 -6.43
C LEU A 4 25.90 -4.15 -5.12
N VAL A 5 24.99 -5.07 -4.81
CA VAL A 5 25.10 -5.94 -3.63
C VAL A 5 26.44 -6.73 -3.66
N ALA A 6 26.82 -7.23 -4.82
CA ALA A 6 28.09 -7.96 -4.99
C ALA A 6 29.35 -7.13 -4.77
N GLN A 7 29.24 -5.80 -4.60
CA GLN A 7 30.34 -4.89 -4.27
C GLN A 7 30.49 -4.60 -2.76
N CYS A 8 29.57 -5.16 -1.93
CA CYS A 8 29.69 -5.06 -0.49
C CYS A 8 30.99 -5.73 0.01
N PRO A 9 31.55 -5.28 1.15
CA PRO A 9 32.65 -5.94 1.81
C PRO A 9 32.38 -7.42 2.06
N GLU A 10 33.41 -8.26 1.94
CA GLU A 10 33.27 -9.72 2.03
C GLU A 10 32.62 -10.17 3.36
N GLU A 11 32.93 -9.49 4.45
CA GLU A 11 32.40 -9.75 5.80
C GLU A 11 30.90 -9.51 5.92
N SER A 12 30.32 -8.59 5.16
CA SER A 12 28.88 -8.26 5.18
C SER A 12 28.11 -8.82 3.97
N LEU A 13 28.82 -9.25 2.93
CA LEU A 13 28.22 -9.63 1.66
C LEU A 13 27.10 -10.68 1.81
N LYS A 14 27.36 -11.73 2.61
CA LYS A 14 26.37 -12.79 2.77
C LYS A 14 25.09 -12.31 3.40
N GLU A 15 25.18 -11.54 4.50
CA GLU A 15 24.01 -11.05 5.22
C GLU A 15 23.20 -10.06 4.37
N VAL A 16 23.89 -9.18 3.65
CA VAL A 16 23.24 -8.22 2.73
C VAL A 16 22.56 -8.93 1.58
N LEU A 17 23.22 -9.95 1.00
CA LEU A 17 22.65 -10.74 -0.09
C LEU A 17 21.42 -11.55 0.37
N ASP A 18 21.49 -12.16 1.54
CA ASP A 18 20.37 -12.90 2.12
C ASP A 18 19.16 -11.98 2.34
N LEU A 19 19.37 -10.82 2.98
CA LEU A 19 18.32 -9.82 3.20
C LEU A 19 17.71 -9.33 1.88
N PHE A 20 18.56 -8.95 0.92
CA PHE A 20 18.10 -8.47 -0.38
C PHE A 20 17.32 -9.53 -1.14
N THR A 21 17.77 -10.80 -1.09
CA THR A 21 17.10 -11.90 -1.79
C THR A 21 15.75 -12.22 -1.16
N ALA A 22 15.67 -12.27 0.17
CA ALA A 22 14.40 -12.44 0.89
C ALA A 22 13.41 -11.34 0.54
N THR A 23 13.84 -10.09 0.57
CA THR A 23 13.01 -8.94 0.18
C THR A 23 12.51 -9.02 -1.26
N ALA A 24 13.36 -9.48 -2.19
CA ALA A 24 12.96 -9.63 -3.59
C ALA A 24 11.86 -10.69 -3.77
N LEU A 25 11.90 -11.76 -2.98
CA LEU A 25 10.85 -12.79 -2.96
C LEU A 25 9.55 -12.22 -2.37
N GLU A 26 9.62 -11.53 -1.23
CA GLU A 26 8.47 -10.88 -0.60
C GLU A 26 7.77 -9.89 -1.54
N ILE A 27 8.52 -9.08 -2.30
CA ILE A 27 7.95 -8.18 -3.32
C ILE A 27 7.21 -8.98 -4.40
N GLY A 28 7.76 -10.11 -4.85
CA GLY A 28 7.10 -11.00 -5.80
C GLY A 28 5.78 -11.55 -5.26
N GLU A 29 5.76 -11.98 -4.00
CA GLU A 29 4.55 -12.45 -3.32
C GLU A 29 3.51 -11.33 -3.17
N GLY A 30 3.92 -10.13 -2.76
CA GLY A 30 3.04 -8.97 -2.65
C GLY A 30 2.44 -8.56 -4.00
N GLN A 31 3.21 -8.63 -5.07
CA GLN A 31 2.71 -8.40 -6.42
C GLN A 31 1.70 -9.48 -6.85
N GLN A 32 1.90 -10.73 -6.45
CA GLN A 32 0.95 -11.80 -6.73
C GLN A 32 -0.38 -11.57 -5.98
N TYR A 33 -0.34 -11.19 -4.70
CA TYR A 33 -1.55 -10.82 -3.95
C TYR A 33 -2.32 -9.69 -4.62
N ASP A 34 -1.64 -8.63 -5.08
CA ASP A 34 -2.27 -7.50 -5.75
C ASP A 34 -3.06 -7.94 -7.01
N VAL A 35 -2.46 -8.83 -7.81
CA VAL A 35 -3.13 -9.42 -8.98
C VAL A 35 -4.31 -10.33 -8.57
N ASP A 36 -4.12 -11.17 -7.57
CA ASP A 36 -5.17 -12.08 -7.10
C ASP A 36 -6.39 -11.31 -6.55
N PHE A 37 -6.16 -10.15 -5.92
CA PHE A 37 -7.23 -9.29 -5.38
C PHE A 37 -8.11 -8.65 -6.46
N GLU A 38 -7.63 -8.50 -7.70
CA GLU A 38 -8.43 -7.93 -8.79
C GLU A 38 -9.74 -8.70 -8.99
N ASN A 39 -9.71 -10.04 -8.80
CA ASN A 39 -10.82 -10.95 -9.04
C ASN A 39 -11.57 -11.34 -7.76
N ARG A 40 -11.25 -10.74 -6.60
CA ARG A 40 -11.87 -11.05 -5.32
C ARG A 40 -12.72 -9.88 -4.82
N MET A 41 -13.88 -10.19 -4.24
CA MET A 41 -14.75 -9.22 -3.55
C MET A 41 -14.73 -9.39 -2.02
N ASP A 42 -14.04 -10.39 -1.52
CA ASP A 42 -13.98 -10.77 -0.11
C ASP A 42 -12.67 -10.39 0.59
N VAL A 43 -11.83 -9.57 -0.07
CA VAL A 43 -10.53 -9.14 0.44
C VAL A 43 -10.73 -8.36 1.75
N LYS A 44 -9.98 -8.76 2.79
CA LYS A 44 -10.03 -8.12 4.11
C LYS A 44 -8.96 -7.03 4.24
N ALA A 45 -9.21 -6.08 5.15
CA ALA A 45 -8.29 -4.99 5.41
C ALA A 45 -6.90 -5.48 5.82
N GLU A 46 -6.81 -6.56 6.60
CA GLU A 46 -5.56 -7.18 7.02
C GLU A 46 -4.80 -7.80 5.84
N GLU A 47 -5.50 -8.44 4.89
CA GLU A 47 -4.90 -8.99 3.68
C GLU A 47 -4.30 -7.86 2.81
N TYR A 48 -5.03 -6.73 2.69
CA TYR A 48 -4.56 -5.57 1.97
C TYR A 48 -3.30 -4.96 2.60
N VAL A 49 -3.30 -4.79 3.94
CA VAL A 49 -2.14 -4.28 4.67
C VAL A 49 -0.93 -5.20 4.48
N GLU A 50 -1.12 -6.51 4.53
CA GLU A 50 -0.03 -7.46 4.26
C GLU A 50 0.46 -7.37 2.81
N MET A 51 -0.43 -7.24 1.84
CA MET A 51 -0.06 -7.07 0.43
C MET A 51 0.81 -5.82 0.23
N ILE A 52 0.44 -4.66 0.77
CA ILE A 52 1.24 -3.42 0.64
C ILE A 52 2.54 -3.49 1.47
N ARG A 53 2.55 -4.22 2.59
CA ARG A 53 3.77 -4.49 3.33
C ARG A 53 4.78 -5.21 2.44
N LEU A 54 4.38 -6.31 1.84
CA LEU A 54 5.21 -7.14 0.97
C LEU A 54 5.61 -6.39 -0.32
N LYS A 55 4.66 -5.77 -1.00
CA LYS A 55 4.88 -5.14 -2.30
C LYS A 55 5.72 -3.85 -2.22
N THR A 56 5.54 -3.06 -1.15
CA THR A 56 6.09 -1.70 -1.06
C THR A 56 7.01 -1.51 0.15
N SER A 57 6.55 -1.87 1.36
CA SER A 57 7.22 -1.48 2.60
C SER A 57 8.52 -2.21 2.84
N VAL A 58 8.60 -3.52 2.54
CA VAL A 58 9.80 -4.33 2.76
C VAL A 58 11.01 -3.82 1.97
N LEU A 59 10.80 -3.16 0.81
CA LEU A 59 11.89 -2.57 0.04
C LEU A 59 12.52 -1.38 0.76
N LEU A 60 11.70 -0.50 1.34
CA LEU A 60 12.19 0.62 2.15
C LEU A 60 12.91 0.11 3.40
N ALA A 61 12.30 -0.86 4.08
CA ALA A 61 12.88 -1.52 5.26
C ALA A 61 14.24 -2.15 4.94
N CYS A 62 14.33 -2.90 3.86
CA CYS A 62 15.55 -3.50 3.36
C CYS A 62 16.63 -2.44 3.09
N ALA A 63 16.28 -1.37 2.37
CA ALA A 63 17.23 -0.32 2.03
C ALA A 63 17.80 0.35 3.28
N MET A 64 16.97 0.65 4.27
CA MET A 64 17.40 1.25 5.53
C MET A 64 18.31 0.32 6.34
N LYS A 65 17.91 -0.95 6.48
CA LYS A 65 18.70 -1.96 7.19
C LYS A 65 20.05 -2.22 6.50
N MET A 66 20.07 -2.33 5.17
CA MET A 66 21.29 -2.49 4.41
C MET A 66 22.25 -1.30 4.62
N GLY A 67 21.72 -0.07 4.62
CA GLY A 67 22.52 1.14 4.90
C GLY A 67 23.16 1.10 6.29
N ALA A 68 22.39 0.71 7.32
CA ALA A 68 22.88 0.55 8.68
C ALA A 68 23.97 -0.54 8.79
N MET A 69 23.75 -1.70 8.18
CA MET A 69 24.72 -2.80 8.12
C MET A 69 26.04 -2.35 7.49
N GLN A 70 25.98 -1.62 6.37
CA GLN A 70 27.18 -1.12 5.69
C GLN A 70 27.90 -0.01 6.49
N ALA A 71 27.20 0.71 7.35
CA ALA A 71 27.77 1.67 8.27
C ALA A 71 28.39 1.02 9.54
N GLY A 72 28.26 -0.30 9.70
CA GLY A 72 28.75 -1.02 10.88
C GLY A 72 27.90 -0.80 12.13
N ALA A 73 26.61 -0.49 11.97
CA ALA A 73 25.70 -0.30 13.09
C ALA A 73 25.44 -1.62 13.83
N PRO A 74 25.17 -1.58 15.16
CA PRO A 74 24.76 -2.74 15.91
C PRO A 74 23.52 -3.42 15.32
N ALA A 75 23.39 -4.73 15.49
CA ALA A 75 22.24 -5.49 14.95
C ALA A 75 20.88 -4.96 15.43
N GLU A 76 20.81 -4.46 16.66
CA GLU A 76 19.59 -3.85 17.21
C GLU A 76 19.18 -2.59 16.46
N ASP A 77 20.15 -1.71 16.16
CA ASP A 77 19.91 -0.48 15.39
C ASP A 77 19.52 -0.80 13.94
N CYS A 78 20.14 -1.82 13.34
CA CYS A 78 19.76 -2.30 12.02
C CYS A 78 18.30 -2.78 11.99
N GLU A 79 17.86 -3.47 13.04
CA GLU A 79 16.49 -3.95 13.16
C GLU A 79 15.48 -2.81 13.42
N LEU A 80 15.86 -1.82 14.23
CA LEU A 80 15.05 -0.62 14.44
C LEU A 80 14.83 0.14 13.12
N LEU A 81 15.88 0.31 12.32
CA LEU A 81 15.78 0.96 11.01
C LEU A 81 14.96 0.13 10.02
N TYR A 82 15.00 -1.20 10.09
CA TYR A 82 14.13 -2.06 9.31
C TYR A 82 12.65 -1.79 9.62
N ARG A 83 12.27 -1.84 10.90
CA ARG A 83 10.90 -1.59 11.37
C ARG A 83 10.43 -0.18 11.02
N PHE A 84 11.29 0.81 11.20
CA PHE A 84 10.99 2.19 10.82
C PHE A 84 10.72 2.30 9.31
N GLY A 85 11.54 1.68 8.46
CA GLY A 85 11.33 1.64 7.02
C GLY A 85 10.04 0.93 6.62
N GLU A 86 9.69 -0.16 7.32
CA GLU A 86 8.44 -0.87 7.10
C GLU A 86 7.21 -0.01 7.46
N SER A 87 7.23 0.64 8.61
CA SER A 87 6.16 1.54 9.05
C SER A 87 5.96 2.72 8.09
N ILE A 88 7.04 3.39 7.69
CA ILE A 88 6.97 4.47 6.69
C ILE A 88 6.42 3.96 5.36
N GLY A 89 6.82 2.78 4.92
CA GLY A 89 6.35 2.20 3.66
C GLY A 89 4.85 1.93 3.66
N LEU A 90 4.32 1.41 4.78
CA LEU A 90 2.88 1.20 4.99
C LEU A 90 2.12 2.54 4.99
N ALA A 91 2.58 3.51 5.77
CA ALA A 91 1.97 4.85 5.82
C ALA A 91 1.99 5.52 4.43
N PHE A 92 3.11 5.41 3.71
CA PHE A 92 3.27 5.97 2.37
C PHE A 92 2.25 5.38 1.38
N GLN A 93 2.07 4.05 1.36
CA GLN A 93 1.13 3.43 0.43
C GLN A 93 -0.32 3.79 0.75
N LEU A 94 -0.72 3.77 2.03
CA LEU A 94 -2.05 4.21 2.45
C LEU A 94 -2.30 5.68 2.08
N GLN A 95 -1.28 6.52 2.19
CA GLN A 95 -1.37 7.92 1.80
C GLN A 95 -1.44 8.10 0.28
N ASP A 96 -0.73 7.28 -0.51
CA ASP A 96 -0.84 7.28 -1.99
C ASP A 96 -2.27 6.92 -2.43
N ASP A 97 -2.88 5.89 -1.84
CA ASP A 97 -4.27 5.51 -2.09
C ASP A 97 -5.26 6.64 -1.73
N MET A 98 -5.02 7.32 -0.61
CA MET A 98 -5.84 8.49 -0.21
C MET A 98 -5.69 9.65 -1.20
N LEU A 99 -4.49 9.91 -1.68
CA LEU A 99 -4.22 10.96 -2.64
C LEU A 99 -4.83 10.67 -4.01
N ASP A 100 -4.97 9.39 -4.40
CA ASP A 100 -5.69 9.03 -5.62
C ASP A 100 -7.18 9.40 -5.55
N VAL A 101 -7.79 9.41 -4.36
CA VAL A 101 -9.21 9.76 -4.17
C VAL A 101 -9.42 11.24 -3.82
N TYR A 102 -8.57 11.81 -2.94
CA TYR A 102 -8.77 13.11 -2.30
C TYR A 102 -7.70 14.15 -2.67
N GLY A 103 -6.74 13.78 -3.51
CA GLY A 103 -5.67 14.66 -3.93
C GLY A 103 -6.16 15.80 -4.81
N ASP A 104 -5.24 16.69 -5.15
CA ASP A 104 -5.44 17.77 -6.10
C ASP A 104 -4.53 17.57 -7.32
N PHE A 105 -5.12 17.63 -8.51
CA PHE A 105 -4.41 17.41 -9.77
C PHE A 105 -3.21 18.37 -9.95
N GLU A 106 -3.36 19.63 -9.52
CA GLU A 106 -2.28 20.63 -9.67
C GLU A 106 -1.07 20.30 -8.80
N THR A 107 -1.32 19.70 -7.65
CA THR A 107 -0.28 19.33 -6.66
C THR A 107 0.29 17.94 -6.92
N PHE A 108 -0.56 16.98 -7.29
CA PHE A 108 -0.18 15.58 -7.39
C PHE A 108 0.27 15.14 -8.79
N GLY A 109 -0.14 15.89 -9.83
CA GLY A 109 0.28 15.66 -11.23
C GLY A 109 -0.29 14.38 -11.87
N LYS A 110 -1.17 13.64 -11.16
CA LYS A 110 -1.87 12.45 -11.65
C LYS A 110 -3.37 12.72 -11.74
N ARG A 111 -4.05 12.02 -12.65
CA ARG A 111 -5.52 12.03 -12.71
C ARG A 111 -6.07 11.36 -11.45
N ILE A 112 -6.97 12.05 -10.77
CA ILE A 112 -7.64 11.58 -9.54
C ILE A 112 -8.66 10.50 -9.88
N GLY A 113 -8.83 9.52 -8.97
CA GLY A 113 -9.84 8.46 -9.07
C GLY A 113 -9.44 7.27 -9.95
N GLY A 114 -8.15 7.12 -10.26
CA GLY A 114 -7.66 5.98 -11.02
C GLY A 114 -7.98 4.65 -10.36
N ASP A 115 -7.79 4.54 -9.07
CA ASP A 115 -8.09 3.33 -8.29
C ASP A 115 -9.59 3.02 -8.25
N ILE A 116 -10.45 4.04 -8.19
CA ILE A 116 -11.91 3.89 -8.28
C ILE A 116 -12.31 3.36 -9.66
N LEU A 117 -11.75 3.92 -10.73
CA LEU A 117 -12.07 3.50 -12.10
C LEU A 117 -11.66 2.06 -12.38
N CYS A 118 -10.54 1.61 -11.83
CA CYS A 118 -10.05 0.24 -11.95
C CYS A 118 -10.68 -0.75 -10.94
N ASN A 119 -11.57 -0.29 -10.07
CA ASN A 119 -12.15 -1.09 -8.98
C ASN A 119 -11.08 -1.75 -8.10
N LYS A 120 -9.93 -1.07 -7.91
CA LYS A 120 -8.82 -1.58 -7.13
C LYS A 120 -9.23 -1.79 -5.67
N LYS A 121 -8.84 -2.93 -5.11
CA LYS A 121 -9.17 -3.31 -3.73
C LYS A 121 -8.24 -2.59 -2.74
N THR A 122 -8.34 -1.25 -2.70
CA THR A 122 -7.61 -0.41 -1.74
C THR A 122 -8.21 -0.52 -0.34
N TYR A 123 -7.47 -0.06 0.66
CA TYR A 123 -7.96 0.05 2.03
C TYR A 123 -9.25 0.86 2.12
N LEU A 124 -9.37 1.93 1.32
CA LEU A 124 -10.55 2.79 1.26
C LEU A 124 -11.78 2.01 0.76
N LEU A 125 -11.67 1.27 -0.35
CA LEU A 125 -12.77 0.48 -0.87
C LEU A 125 -13.20 -0.63 0.10
N ILE A 126 -12.22 -1.33 0.68
CA ILE A 126 -12.50 -2.42 1.64
C ILE A 126 -13.25 -1.86 2.86
N LYS A 127 -12.76 -0.75 3.45
CA LYS A 127 -13.41 -0.12 4.60
C LYS A 127 -14.76 0.50 4.25
N ALA A 128 -14.94 0.98 3.03
CA ALA A 128 -16.25 1.42 2.55
C ALA A 128 -17.25 0.27 2.52
N LEU A 129 -16.88 -0.88 1.95
CA LEU A 129 -17.76 -2.07 1.90
C LEU A 129 -18.06 -2.64 3.29
N GLU A 130 -17.09 -2.59 4.23
CA GLU A 130 -17.28 -3.06 5.61
C GLU A 130 -18.17 -2.12 6.44
N GLY A 131 -18.08 -0.80 6.23
CA GLY A 131 -18.79 0.21 7.01
C GLY A 131 -20.12 0.69 6.42
N ALA A 132 -20.44 0.28 5.18
CA ALA A 132 -21.63 0.68 4.45
C ALA A 132 -22.92 0.10 5.06
N ASP A 133 -23.98 0.90 5.12
CA ASP A 133 -25.33 0.38 5.30
C ASP A 133 -25.82 -0.38 4.04
N GLU A 134 -27.02 -1.00 4.09
CA GLU A 134 -27.57 -1.79 2.99
C GLU A 134 -27.70 -0.99 1.68
N ASN A 135 -28.09 0.28 1.78
CA ASN A 135 -28.26 1.16 0.62
C ASN A 135 -26.92 1.59 0.04
N GLN A 136 -25.99 2.02 0.88
CA GLN A 136 -24.62 2.41 0.50
C GLN A 136 -23.87 1.22 -0.12
N HIS A 137 -23.99 0.04 0.49
CA HIS A 137 -23.39 -1.19 -0.03
C HIS A 137 -23.94 -1.53 -1.43
N SER A 138 -25.25 -1.46 -1.61
CA SER A 138 -25.88 -1.71 -2.92
C SER A 138 -25.40 -0.71 -3.99
N GLN A 139 -25.22 0.56 -3.63
CA GLN A 139 -24.68 1.57 -4.53
C GLN A 139 -23.21 1.32 -4.88
N LEU A 140 -22.36 0.97 -3.90
CA LEU A 140 -20.95 0.64 -4.15
C LEU A 140 -20.82 -0.56 -5.09
N VAL A 141 -21.56 -1.64 -4.83
CA VAL A 141 -21.55 -2.85 -5.67
C VAL A 141 -22.02 -2.52 -7.10
N LYS A 142 -23.07 -1.71 -7.25
CA LYS A 142 -23.54 -1.25 -8.56
C LYS A 142 -22.44 -0.55 -9.36
N TRP A 143 -21.65 0.32 -8.73
CA TRP A 143 -20.54 1.00 -9.41
C TRP A 143 -19.35 0.08 -9.72
N ILE A 144 -19.10 -0.91 -8.87
CA ILE A 144 -18.02 -1.89 -9.07
C ILE A 144 -18.37 -2.82 -10.26
N GLU A 145 -19.64 -3.23 -10.38
CA GLU A 145 -20.11 -4.17 -11.40
C GLU A 145 -20.51 -3.49 -12.72
N ALA A 146 -20.56 -2.15 -12.76
CA ALA A 146 -20.96 -1.43 -13.97
C ALA A 146 -19.93 -1.65 -15.10
N GLU A 147 -20.41 -2.18 -16.24
CA GLU A 147 -19.61 -2.35 -17.46
C GLU A 147 -19.51 -1.05 -18.27
N GLU A 148 -20.59 -0.25 -18.26
CA GLU A 148 -20.66 1.05 -18.94
C GLU A 148 -20.95 2.15 -17.91
N TYR A 149 -20.11 3.19 -17.88
CA TYR A 149 -20.28 4.33 -16.96
C TYR A 149 -19.54 5.57 -17.49
N ASP A 150 -20.01 6.74 -17.07
CA ASP A 150 -19.23 7.96 -17.17
C ASP A 150 -18.15 7.97 -16.07
N PRO A 151 -16.85 8.13 -16.44
CA PRO A 151 -15.76 8.09 -15.47
C PRO A 151 -15.85 9.17 -14.39
N GLU A 152 -16.30 10.38 -14.74
CA GLU A 152 -16.40 11.49 -13.78
C GLU A 152 -17.56 11.25 -12.82
N GLU A 153 -18.69 10.75 -13.32
CA GLU A 153 -19.85 10.37 -12.52
C GLU A 153 -19.51 9.25 -11.53
N LYS A 154 -18.79 8.20 -11.97
CA LYS A 154 -18.36 7.09 -11.11
C LYS A 154 -17.47 7.58 -9.99
N VAL A 155 -16.43 8.36 -10.31
CA VAL A 155 -15.49 8.90 -9.31
C VAL A 155 -16.23 9.78 -8.31
N ALA A 156 -17.09 10.70 -8.78
CA ALA A 156 -17.84 11.58 -7.89
C ALA A 156 -18.78 10.82 -6.96
N ALA A 157 -19.53 9.84 -7.50
CA ALA A 157 -20.48 9.04 -6.72
C ALA A 157 -19.78 8.17 -5.65
N VAL A 158 -18.71 7.46 -6.03
CA VAL A 158 -17.97 6.61 -5.10
C VAL A 158 -17.26 7.45 -4.03
N THR A 159 -16.67 8.59 -4.40
CA THR A 159 -16.05 9.52 -3.43
C THR A 159 -17.09 10.07 -2.46
N SER A 160 -18.32 10.39 -2.93
CA SER A 160 -19.41 10.80 -2.03
C SER A 160 -19.75 9.72 -1.00
N LEU A 161 -19.89 8.46 -1.45
CA LEU A 161 -20.13 7.33 -0.54
C LEU A 161 -18.99 7.14 0.47
N TYR A 162 -17.73 7.28 0.03
CA TYR A 162 -16.58 7.22 0.94
C TYR A 162 -16.64 8.31 2.01
N ASN A 163 -17.06 9.54 1.66
CA ASN A 163 -17.22 10.64 2.61
C ASN A 163 -18.35 10.37 3.59
N GLU A 164 -19.50 9.88 3.12
CA GLU A 164 -20.66 9.55 3.97
C GLU A 164 -20.34 8.46 4.99
N ILE A 165 -19.62 7.42 4.57
CA ILE A 165 -19.17 6.31 5.42
C ILE A 165 -18.03 6.74 6.37
N GLY A 166 -17.28 7.78 6.01
CA GLY A 166 -16.17 8.31 6.81
C GLY A 166 -14.85 7.54 6.63
N VAL A 167 -14.65 6.84 5.51
CA VAL A 167 -13.46 6.00 5.29
C VAL A 167 -12.16 6.81 5.24
N ARG A 168 -12.23 8.09 4.87
CA ARG A 168 -11.08 8.98 4.92
C ARG A 168 -10.45 9.03 6.31
N GLN A 169 -11.25 9.28 7.34
CA GLN A 169 -10.78 9.36 8.72
C GLN A 169 -10.22 8.01 9.19
N ILE A 170 -10.88 6.90 8.83
CA ILE A 170 -10.41 5.54 9.17
C ILE A 170 -9.01 5.29 8.58
N CYS A 171 -8.77 5.73 7.34
CA CYS A 171 -7.47 5.59 6.70
C CYS A 171 -6.41 6.51 7.33
N GLU A 172 -6.76 7.78 7.59
CA GLU A 172 -5.89 8.76 8.29
C GLU A 172 -5.48 8.25 9.68
N ASP A 173 -6.38 7.65 10.43
CA ASP A 173 -6.08 7.06 11.75
C ASP A 173 -5.09 5.90 11.64
N LEU A 174 -5.21 5.06 10.61
CA LEU A 174 -4.24 3.98 10.37
C LEU A 174 -2.88 4.52 9.95
N VAL A 175 -2.83 5.53 9.07
CA VAL A 175 -1.58 6.21 8.68
C VAL A 175 -0.86 6.77 9.90
N ASN A 176 -1.58 7.49 10.76
CA ASN A 176 -1.02 8.07 12.00
C ASN A 176 -0.45 6.99 12.92
N LYS A 177 -1.14 5.84 13.05
CA LYS A 177 -0.66 4.71 13.85
C LYS A 177 0.71 4.16 13.37
N TYR A 178 1.02 4.28 12.09
CA TYR A 178 2.32 3.85 11.55
C TYR A 178 3.41 4.93 11.71
N PHE A 179 3.05 6.18 11.99
CA PHE A 179 4.00 7.24 12.30
C PHE A 179 4.37 7.31 13.79
N ASP A 180 3.52 6.83 14.69
CA ASP A 180 3.74 6.78 16.15
C ASP A 180 4.61 5.56 16.55
#